data_c1d0b23f61ddc5da70062ac6a989b2cf
#
_entry.id   c1d0b23f61ddc5da70062ac6a989b2cf
#
_cell.length_a   1.000
_cell.length_b   1.000
_cell.length_c   1.000
_cell.angle_alpha   90.00
_cell.angle_beta   90.00
_cell.angle_gamma   90.00
#
_symmetry.space_group_name_H-M   'P 1'
#
loop_
_entity.id
_entity.type
_entity.pdbx_description
1 polymer ?
#
loop_
_entity_poly.entity_id
_entity_poly.type
_entity_poly.pdbx_seq_one_letter_code
_entity_poly.pdbx_strand_id
1 'polypeptide(L)'
;LKNNIENRKKGWANFLRKGISKIHRCYVPKLISWNKLYGSEKQPLLQMFHRFKKHDHQRNELLINYRETKNMRLNIRSERHEMYKAFDLALLTHLDIDSFGIGLFELTCSVEMLAKTINIYRVDEKGHARYDTLLNAISDYEKSKQMIVYRDFDKEKKVRKPMRIWLTLECFKSRGY
;
A
#
# COMPACT_ATOMS: atom_id res chain seq x y z
N LEU A 1 -16.67 29.06 21.36
CA LEU A 1 -16.79 27.65 20.92
C LEU A 1 -17.02 27.53 19.40
N LYS A 2 -17.94 28.33 18.79
CA LYS A 2 -18.20 28.30 17.33
C LYS A 2 -16.95 28.63 16.48
N ASN A 3 -16.19 29.67 16.85
CA ASN A 3 -14.96 30.05 16.15
C ASN A 3 -13.86 28.96 16.17
N ASN A 4 -13.80 28.15 17.22
CA ASN A 4 -12.83 27.07 17.33
C ASN A 4 -13.17 25.87 16.43
N ILE A 5 -14.47 25.64 16.20
CA ILE A 5 -14.97 24.60 15.29
C ILE A 5 -14.76 25.00 13.83
N GLU A 6 -14.97 26.27 13.47
CA GLU A 6 -14.71 26.78 12.12
C GLU A 6 -13.22 26.81 11.78
N ASN A 7 -12.36 27.22 12.71
CA ASN A 7 -10.93 27.20 12.54
C ASN A 7 -10.36 25.77 12.40
N ARG A 8 -10.94 24.80 13.14
CA ARG A 8 -10.64 23.38 12.94
C ARG A 8 -11.10 22.90 11.57
N LYS A 9 -12.30 23.28 11.11
CA LYS A 9 -12.80 22.91 9.76
C LYS A 9 -11.93 23.51 8.65
N LYS A 10 -11.45 24.76 8.79
CA LYS A 10 -10.53 25.40 7.84
C LYS A 10 -9.14 24.75 7.86
N GLY A 11 -8.63 24.39 9.02
CA GLY A 11 -7.39 23.62 9.17
C GLY A 11 -7.48 22.26 8.50
N TRP A 12 -8.58 21.54 8.68
CA TRP A 12 -8.86 20.28 8.01
C TRP A 12 -9.03 20.43 6.50
N ALA A 13 -9.67 21.47 6.02
CA ALA A 13 -9.82 21.74 4.58
C ALA A 13 -8.47 22.05 3.92
N ASN A 14 -7.58 22.77 4.59
CA ASN A 14 -6.21 23.05 4.10
C ASN A 14 -5.32 21.81 4.15
N PHE A 15 -5.48 20.98 5.17
CA PHE A 15 -4.81 19.69 5.28
C PHE A 15 -5.29 18.72 4.17
N LEU A 16 -6.59 18.74 3.85
CA LEU A 16 -7.20 18.00 2.74
C LEU A 16 -6.66 18.46 1.37
N ARG A 17 -6.42 19.75 1.17
CA ARG A 17 -5.81 20.30 -0.05
C ARG A 17 -4.36 19.83 -0.25
N LYS A 18 -3.61 19.58 0.82
CA LYS A 18 -2.23 19.07 0.76
C LYS A 18 -2.13 17.58 0.42
N GLY A 19 -3.24 16.89 0.21
CA GLY A 19 -3.27 15.50 -0.25
C GLY A 19 -2.95 14.45 0.82
N ILE A 20 -2.50 14.83 2.00
CA ILE A 20 -2.07 13.92 3.07
C ILE A 20 -3.29 13.26 3.73
N SER A 21 -4.39 13.99 3.92
CA SER A 21 -5.60 13.46 4.52
C SER A 21 -6.43 12.57 3.58
N LYS A 22 -6.15 12.61 2.29
CA LYS A 22 -6.80 11.70 1.35
C LYS A 22 -6.39 10.25 1.59
N ILE A 23 -5.20 9.98 2.10
CA ILE A 23 -4.75 8.63 2.45
C ILE A 23 -5.66 8.01 3.50
N HIS A 24 -6.05 8.74 4.52
CA HIS A 24 -6.92 8.27 5.60
C HIS A 24 -8.35 7.90 5.15
N ARG A 25 -8.83 8.49 4.06
CA ARG A 25 -10.21 8.31 3.57
C ARG A 25 -10.33 7.39 2.36
N CYS A 26 -9.26 7.13 1.69
CA CYS A 26 -9.28 6.61 0.33
C CYS A 26 -9.61 5.16 0.20
N TYR A 27 -9.56 4.50 1.29
CA TYR A 27 -9.49 3.07 1.21
C TYR A 27 -10.86 2.41 1.24
N VAL A 28 -11.82 3.03 1.91
CA VAL A 28 -13.15 2.46 2.19
C VAL A 28 -13.96 2.07 0.94
N PRO A 29 -14.01 2.87 -0.14
CA PRO A 29 -14.93 2.58 -1.26
C PRO A 29 -14.60 1.34 -2.08
N LYS A 30 -13.32 0.97 -2.20
CA LYS A 30 -12.92 -0.16 -3.04
C LYS A 30 -12.97 -1.51 -2.33
N LEU A 31 -13.07 -1.51 -1.03
CA LEU A 31 -13.41 -2.69 -0.23
C LEU A 31 -14.78 -3.27 -0.56
N ILE A 32 -15.69 -2.46 -1.11
CA ILE A 32 -17.02 -2.90 -1.53
C ILE A 32 -16.95 -3.96 -2.63
N SER A 33 -15.91 -3.94 -3.46
CA SER A 33 -15.71 -4.99 -4.47
C SER A 33 -15.40 -6.35 -3.84
N TRP A 34 -14.84 -6.38 -2.63
CA TRP A 34 -14.60 -7.59 -1.86
C TRP A 34 -15.88 -8.24 -1.35
N ASN A 35 -16.94 -7.45 -1.09
CA ASN A 35 -18.24 -7.99 -0.71
C ASN A 35 -18.82 -8.92 -1.79
N LYS A 36 -18.46 -8.73 -3.06
CA LYS A 36 -18.83 -9.62 -4.18
C LYS A 36 -18.01 -10.91 -4.21
N LEU A 37 -16.92 -10.97 -3.43
CA LEU A 37 -16.06 -12.15 -3.33
C LEU A 37 -16.47 -13.11 -2.20
N TYR A 38 -17.50 -12.79 -1.42
CA TYR A 38 -17.98 -13.59 -0.29
C TYR A 38 -18.87 -14.76 -0.74
N GLY A 39 -18.24 -15.82 -1.23
CA GLY A 39 -18.84 -17.16 -1.23
C GLY A 39 -18.14 -18.03 -0.20
N SER A 40 -18.71 -19.18 0.14
CA SER A 40 -18.13 -20.13 1.10
C SER A 40 -16.68 -20.55 0.77
N GLU A 41 -16.33 -20.56 -0.51
CA GLU A 41 -15.00 -20.89 -1.01
C GLU A 41 -13.94 -19.79 -0.77
N LYS A 42 -14.36 -18.59 -0.34
CA LYS A 42 -13.50 -17.39 -0.19
C LYS A 42 -13.21 -17.01 1.25
N GLN A 43 -13.57 -17.84 2.20
CA GLN A 43 -13.29 -17.65 3.63
C GLN A 43 -11.81 -17.38 3.95
N PRO A 44 -10.82 -18.06 3.31
CA PRO A 44 -9.41 -17.79 3.56
C PRO A 44 -9.00 -16.36 3.20
N LEU A 45 -9.54 -15.84 2.10
CA LEU A 45 -9.25 -14.46 1.65
C LEU A 45 -9.85 -13.41 2.59
N LEU A 46 -11.04 -13.68 3.11
CA LEU A 46 -11.66 -12.81 4.09
C LEU A 46 -10.86 -12.76 5.39
N GLN A 47 -10.36 -13.90 5.85
CA GLN A 47 -9.48 -13.96 7.03
C GLN A 47 -8.18 -13.20 6.78
N MET A 48 -7.55 -13.38 5.62
CA MET A 48 -6.36 -12.66 5.20
C MET A 48 -6.61 -11.15 5.22
N PHE A 49 -7.71 -10.72 4.62
CA PHE A 49 -8.11 -9.33 4.61
C PHE A 49 -8.24 -8.75 6.03
N HIS A 50 -8.91 -9.46 6.94
CA HIS A 50 -9.05 -9.02 8.32
C HIS A 50 -7.71 -8.92 9.05
N ARG A 51 -6.78 -9.84 8.80
CA ARG A 51 -5.43 -9.81 9.39
C ARG A 51 -4.63 -8.63 8.86
N PHE A 52 -4.62 -8.40 7.55
CA PHE A 52 -3.95 -7.25 6.94
C PHE A 52 -4.53 -5.92 7.44
N LYS A 53 -5.85 -5.81 7.53
CA LYS A 53 -6.53 -4.63 8.05
C LYS A 53 -6.20 -4.33 9.51
N LYS A 54 -6.04 -5.35 10.34
CA LYS A 54 -5.73 -5.23 11.77
C LYS A 54 -4.23 -5.14 12.04
N HIS A 55 -3.38 -5.36 11.03
CA HIS A 55 -1.94 -5.38 11.22
C HIS A 55 -1.40 -4.05 11.73
N ASP A 56 -0.59 -4.13 12.77
CA ASP A 56 0.11 -2.97 13.34
C ASP A 56 1.54 -2.91 12.78
N HIS A 57 1.76 -2.03 11.82
CA HIS A 57 3.07 -1.84 11.20
C HIS A 57 4.15 -1.31 12.16
N GLN A 58 3.75 -0.73 13.31
CA GLN A 58 4.68 -0.34 14.37
C GLN A 58 5.34 -1.55 15.02
N ARG A 59 4.67 -2.70 15.02
CA ARG A 59 5.13 -3.97 15.60
C ARG A 59 5.59 -4.98 14.55
N ASN A 60 5.69 -4.56 13.30
CA ASN A 60 6.18 -5.44 12.23
C ASN A 60 7.69 -5.60 12.34
N GLU A 61 8.14 -6.75 12.81
CA GLU A 61 9.56 -7.05 13.05
C GLU A 61 10.44 -6.86 11.81
N LEU A 62 9.93 -7.21 10.63
CA LEU A 62 10.67 -7.05 9.38
C LEU A 62 10.93 -5.57 9.06
N LEU A 63 9.94 -4.70 9.30
CA LEU A 63 10.09 -3.26 9.15
C LEU A 63 11.00 -2.67 10.23
N ILE A 64 10.88 -3.12 11.47
CA ILE A 64 11.72 -2.68 12.60
C ILE A 64 13.18 -3.02 12.29
N ASN A 65 13.50 -4.27 12.01
CA ASN A 65 14.86 -4.73 11.71
C ASN A 65 15.47 -3.97 10.52
N TYR A 66 14.68 -3.73 9.46
CA TYR A 66 15.13 -2.92 8.34
C TYR A 66 15.46 -1.49 8.77
N ARG A 67 14.63 -0.87 9.58
CA ARG A 67 14.81 0.51 10.05
C ARG A 67 16.01 0.64 10.98
N GLU A 68 16.21 -0.33 11.89
CA GLU A 68 17.39 -0.43 12.76
C GLU A 68 18.69 -0.54 11.94
N THR A 69 18.74 -1.46 10.98
CA THR A 69 19.89 -1.64 10.08
C THR A 69 20.26 -0.35 9.32
N LYS A 70 19.30 0.52 9.09
CA LYS A 70 19.50 1.80 8.41
C LYS A 70 19.62 3.00 9.34
N ASN A 71 19.70 2.79 10.65
CA ASN A 71 19.70 3.87 11.66
C ASN A 71 18.53 4.85 11.48
N MET A 72 17.38 4.34 11.05
CA MET A 72 16.17 5.13 10.88
C MET A 72 15.38 5.19 12.18
N ARG A 73 14.57 6.23 12.35
CA ARG A 73 13.64 6.32 13.48
C ARG A 73 12.71 5.09 13.50
N LEU A 74 12.66 4.36 14.63
CA LEU A 74 11.84 3.14 14.76
C LEU A 74 10.35 3.45 14.73
N ASN A 75 9.92 4.48 15.44
CA ASN A 75 8.52 4.90 15.42
C ASN A 75 8.11 5.39 14.03
N ILE A 76 7.15 4.73 13.44
CA ILE A 76 6.56 5.11 12.17
C ILE A 76 5.57 6.27 12.41
N ARG A 77 5.71 7.35 11.67
CA ARG A 77 4.76 8.47 11.75
C ARG A 77 3.35 8.01 11.37
N SER A 78 2.33 8.59 11.98
CA SER A 78 0.93 8.22 11.75
C SER A 78 0.54 8.21 10.26
N GLU A 79 0.94 9.21 9.51
CA GLU A 79 0.67 9.30 8.06
C GLU A 79 1.29 8.12 7.29
N ARG A 80 2.52 7.72 7.66
CA ARG A 80 3.18 6.57 7.03
C ARG A 80 2.54 5.25 7.44
N HIS A 81 2.09 5.14 8.67
CA HIS A 81 1.36 3.99 9.16
C HIS A 81 0.03 3.82 8.41
N GLU A 82 -0.73 4.90 8.23
CA GLU A 82 -1.96 4.87 7.44
C GLU A 82 -1.69 4.55 5.95
N MET A 83 -0.58 5.06 5.42
CA MET A 83 -0.14 4.71 4.08
C MET A 83 0.12 3.20 3.94
N TYR A 84 0.82 2.58 4.88
CA TYR A 84 1.05 1.14 4.85
C TYR A 84 -0.24 0.34 4.98
N LYS A 85 -1.18 0.76 5.82
CA LYS A 85 -2.50 0.13 5.91
C LYS A 85 -3.25 0.19 4.58
N ALA A 86 -3.31 1.37 3.97
CA ALA A 86 -3.95 1.53 2.67
C ALA A 86 -3.26 0.70 1.59
N PHE A 87 -1.93 0.65 1.63
CA PHE A 87 -1.12 -0.12 0.70
C PHE A 87 -1.36 -1.63 0.86
N ASP A 88 -1.31 -2.17 2.08
CA ASP A 88 -1.59 -3.58 2.37
C ASP A 88 -2.92 -4.04 1.77
N LEU A 89 -3.93 -3.24 1.96
CA LEU A 89 -5.25 -3.56 1.47
C LEU A 89 -5.37 -3.43 -0.07
N ALA A 90 -4.66 -2.46 -0.67
CA ALA A 90 -4.58 -2.33 -2.12
C ALA A 90 -3.83 -3.51 -2.77
N LEU A 91 -2.76 -3.99 -2.11
CA LEU A 91 -2.03 -5.18 -2.55
C LEU A 91 -2.97 -6.38 -2.65
N LEU A 92 -3.75 -6.65 -1.59
CA LEU A 92 -4.71 -7.77 -1.59
C LEU A 92 -5.79 -7.63 -2.66
N THR A 93 -6.20 -6.41 -3.00
CA THR A 93 -7.22 -6.17 -4.03
C THR A 93 -6.76 -6.59 -5.43
N HIS A 94 -5.45 -6.58 -5.64
CA HIS A 94 -4.83 -6.86 -6.94
C HIS A 94 -3.95 -8.11 -6.93
N LEU A 95 -4.02 -8.91 -5.86
CA LEU A 95 -3.28 -10.15 -5.75
C LEU A 95 -3.88 -11.21 -6.67
N ASP A 96 -3.03 -11.89 -7.41
CA ASP A 96 -3.43 -13.08 -8.16
C ASP A 96 -3.60 -14.26 -7.20
N ILE A 97 -4.84 -14.69 -7.07
CA ILE A 97 -5.23 -15.74 -6.14
C ILE A 97 -4.96 -17.13 -6.74
N ASP A 98 -5.03 -17.25 -8.06
CA ASP A 98 -4.83 -18.51 -8.76
C ASP A 98 -3.36 -18.95 -8.68
N SER A 99 -2.44 -18.01 -8.45
CA SER A 99 -1.02 -18.29 -8.22
C SER A 99 -0.69 -18.81 -6.81
N PHE A 100 -1.64 -18.88 -5.90
CA PHE A 100 -1.45 -19.33 -4.52
C PHE A 100 -0.86 -20.75 -4.42
N GLY A 101 -1.22 -21.64 -5.35
CA GLY A 101 -0.70 -23.01 -5.41
C GLY A 101 0.79 -23.12 -5.76
N ILE A 102 1.39 -22.06 -6.32
CA ILE A 102 2.79 -22.03 -6.79
C ILE A 102 3.69 -21.30 -5.79
N GLY A 103 3.11 -20.71 -4.73
CA GLY A 103 3.85 -19.93 -3.72
C GLY A 103 4.32 -18.56 -4.21
N LEU A 104 3.87 -18.14 -5.37
CA LEU A 104 4.12 -16.82 -5.94
C LEU A 104 2.85 -15.98 -5.85
N PHE A 105 2.93 -14.88 -5.15
CA PHE A 105 1.81 -13.97 -4.91
C PHE A 105 2.01 -12.71 -5.75
N GLU A 106 1.79 -12.84 -7.07
CA GLU A 106 2.01 -11.75 -8.02
C GLU A 106 0.86 -10.74 -7.98
N LEU A 107 1.21 -9.47 -8.16
CA LEU A 107 0.24 -8.40 -8.34
C LEU A 107 -0.10 -8.25 -9.82
N THR A 108 -1.38 -8.29 -10.15
CA THR A 108 -1.89 -8.22 -11.52
C THR A 108 -2.11 -6.79 -12.01
N CYS A 109 -1.64 -5.79 -11.28
CA CYS A 109 -1.85 -4.39 -11.63
C CYS A 109 -0.54 -3.61 -11.72
N SER A 110 -0.58 -2.48 -12.45
CA SER A 110 0.53 -1.53 -12.48
C SER A 110 0.63 -0.74 -11.18
N VAL A 111 1.83 -0.21 -10.90
CA VAL A 111 2.04 0.71 -9.76
C VAL A 111 1.15 1.94 -9.84
N GLU A 112 0.88 2.42 -11.05
CA GLU A 112 -0.06 3.53 -11.27
C GLU A 112 -1.48 3.16 -10.85
N MET A 113 -1.93 1.95 -11.16
CA MET A 113 -3.23 1.45 -10.72
C MET A 113 -3.30 1.34 -9.20
N LEU A 114 -2.25 0.85 -8.54
CA LEU A 114 -2.14 0.87 -7.07
C LEU A 114 -2.26 2.29 -6.52
N ALA A 115 -1.55 3.25 -7.13
CA ALA A 115 -1.61 4.65 -6.70
C ALA A 115 -3.03 5.23 -6.83
N LYS A 116 -3.73 4.89 -7.91
CA LYS A 116 -5.15 5.25 -8.11
C LYS A 116 -6.06 4.56 -7.09
N THR A 117 -5.78 3.28 -6.77
CA THR A 117 -6.55 2.51 -5.78
C THR A 117 -6.49 3.14 -4.40
N ILE A 118 -5.32 3.63 -3.96
CA ILE A 118 -5.14 4.31 -2.68
C ILE A 118 -5.27 5.84 -2.78
N ASN A 119 -5.67 6.34 -3.94
CA ASN A 119 -5.97 7.75 -4.23
C ASN A 119 -4.81 8.73 -3.91
N ILE A 120 -3.58 8.33 -4.19
CA ILE A 120 -2.38 9.16 -4.08
C ILE A 120 -1.78 9.53 -5.43
N TYR A 121 -2.41 9.05 -6.51
CA TYR A 121 -2.02 9.41 -7.86
C TYR A 121 -2.28 10.91 -8.10
N ARG A 122 -1.26 11.59 -8.57
CA ARG A 122 -1.30 13.01 -8.94
C ARG A 122 -0.62 13.21 -10.28
N VAL A 123 -0.97 14.27 -10.96
CA VAL A 123 -0.26 14.75 -12.15
C VAL A 123 0.33 16.11 -11.76
N ASP A 124 1.63 16.31 -12.03
CA ASP A 124 2.28 17.60 -11.81
C ASP A 124 1.95 18.60 -12.93
N GLU A 125 2.40 19.84 -12.78
CA GLU A 125 2.18 20.90 -13.76
C GLU A 125 2.75 20.59 -15.16
N LYS A 126 3.70 19.67 -15.24
CA LYS A 126 4.35 19.23 -16.49
C LYS A 126 3.68 17.98 -17.09
N GLY A 127 2.58 17.52 -16.51
CA GLY A 127 1.87 16.32 -16.97
C GLY A 127 2.47 14.99 -16.50
N HIS A 128 3.47 14.99 -15.61
CA HIS A 128 4.07 13.76 -15.11
C HIS A 128 3.27 13.17 -13.95
N ALA A 129 3.08 11.86 -13.99
CA ALA A 129 2.48 11.11 -12.89
C ALA A 129 3.37 11.15 -11.64
N ARG A 130 2.79 11.45 -10.49
CA ARG A 130 3.43 11.54 -9.18
C ARG A 130 2.76 10.61 -8.19
N TYR A 131 3.51 9.68 -7.66
CA TYR A 131 3.10 8.74 -6.60
C TYR A 131 4.30 8.30 -5.74
N ASP A 132 5.20 9.23 -5.46
CA ASP A 132 6.47 9.00 -4.74
C ASP A 132 6.27 8.31 -3.38
N THR A 133 5.18 8.65 -2.67
CA THR A 133 4.83 8.03 -1.38
C THR A 133 4.62 6.52 -1.53
N LEU A 134 3.99 6.08 -2.62
CA LEU A 134 3.80 4.66 -2.93
C LEU A 134 5.13 3.99 -3.27
N LEU A 135 5.96 4.62 -4.10
CA LEU A 135 7.28 4.09 -4.45
C LEU A 135 8.16 3.91 -3.22
N ASN A 136 8.07 4.82 -2.26
CA ASN A 136 8.76 4.70 -0.97
C ASN A 136 8.22 3.51 -0.16
N ALA A 137 6.92 3.28 -0.14
CA ALA A 137 6.33 2.12 0.55
C ALA A 137 6.75 0.80 -0.10
N ILE A 138 6.75 0.73 -1.43
CA ILE A 138 7.26 -0.42 -2.19
C ILE A 138 8.74 -0.67 -1.84
N SER A 139 9.56 0.37 -1.81
CA SER A 139 10.97 0.26 -1.46
C SER A 139 11.19 -0.24 -0.02
N ASP A 140 10.37 0.22 0.94
CA ASP A 140 10.46 -0.25 2.32
C ASP A 140 10.09 -1.74 2.43
N TYR A 141 9.04 -2.18 1.73
CA TYR A 141 8.61 -3.59 1.73
C TYR A 141 9.63 -4.49 1.03
N GLU A 142 10.22 -4.03 -0.07
CA GLU A 142 11.29 -4.74 -0.77
C GLU A 142 12.52 -4.92 0.15
N LYS A 143 12.97 -3.85 0.77
CA LYS A 143 14.15 -3.86 1.67
C LYS A 143 13.91 -4.61 2.98
N SER A 144 12.68 -4.65 3.46
CA SER A 144 12.27 -5.48 4.61
C SER A 144 11.90 -6.91 4.22
N LYS A 145 12.18 -7.36 2.98
CA LYS A 145 11.94 -8.72 2.47
C LYS A 145 10.46 -9.15 2.43
N GLN A 146 9.54 -8.21 2.54
CA GLN A 146 8.11 -8.49 2.43
C GLN A 146 7.63 -8.57 0.98
N MET A 147 8.46 -8.11 0.04
CA MET A 147 8.13 -7.97 -1.38
C MET A 147 9.36 -8.23 -2.24
N ILE A 148 9.14 -8.82 -3.40
CA ILE A 148 10.13 -8.91 -4.47
C ILE A 148 9.68 -7.98 -5.58
N VAL A 149 10.57 -7.12 -6.05
CA VAL A 149 10.27 -6.16 -7.11
C VAL A 149 11.23 -6.34 -8.26
N TYR A 150 10.71 -6.77 -9.39
CA TYR A 150 11.49 -6.89 -10.62
C TYR A 150 11.34 -5.63 -11.47
N ARG A 151 12.46 -5.00 -11.78
CA ARG A 151 12.57 -3.82 -12.63
C ARG A 151 13.44 -4.17 -13.83
N ASP A 152 12.88 -4.06 -15.01
CA ASP A 152 13.57 -4.34 -16.24
C ASP A 152 13.63 -3.10 -17.14
N PHE A 153 14.58 -3.09 -18.03
CA PHE A 153 14.81 -2.03 -18.99
C PHE A 153 14.97 -2.64 -20.38
N ASP A 154 14.13 -2.24 -21.30
CA ASP A 154 14.24 -2.61 -22.70
C ASP A 154 15.35 -1.77 -23.35
N LYS A 155 16.49 -2.40 -23.61
CA LYS A 155 17.66 -1.73 -24.18
C LYS A 155 17.44 -1.28 -25.63
N GLU A 156 16.63 -2.01 -26.38
CA GLU A 156 16.35 -1.69 -27.79
C GLU A 156 15.42 -0.47 -27.89
N LYS A 157 14.35 -0.48 -27.12
CA LYS A 157 13.37 0.61 -27.10
C LYS A 157 13.75 1.77 -26.17
N LYS A 158 14.82 1.61 -25.38
CA LYS A 158 15.27 2.57 -24.35
C LYS A 158 14.16 2.98 -23.39
N VAL A 159 13.26 2.06 -23.03
CA VAL A 159 12.15 2.29 -22.10
C VAL A 159 12.19 1.32 -20.92
N ARG A 160 11.71 1.79 -19.77
CA ARG A 160 11.53 0.92 -18.60
C ARG A 160 10.31 0.05 -18.84
N LYS A 161 10.46 -1.26 -18.62
CA LYS A 161 9.35 -2.20 -18.62
C LYS A 161 8.48 -1.98 -17.37
N PRO A 162 7.20 -2.37 -17.40
CA PRO A 162 6.35 -2.35 -16.22
C PRO A 162 6.99 -3.13 -15.08
N MET A 163 6.93 -2.57 -13.89
CA MET A 163 7.43 -3.19 -12.67
C MET A 163 6.55 -4.39 -12.32
N ARG A 164 7.16 -5.55 -12.07
CA ARG A 164 6.46 -6.73 -11.57
C ARG A 164 6.73 -6.88 -10.08
N ILE A 165 5.71 -7.23 -9.32
CA ILE A 165 5.74 -7.25 -7.87
C ILE A 165 5.13 -8.56 -7.37
N TRP A 166 5.84 -9.24 -6.46
CA TRP A 166 5.37 -10.41 -5.74
C TRP A 166 5.45 -10.18 -4.25
N LEU A 167 4.42 -10.59 -3.53
CA LEU A 167 4.47 -10.67 -2.07
C LEU A 167 5.22 -11.94 -1.67
N THR A 168 6.05 -11.84 -0.65
CA THR A 168 6.77 -12.98 -0.09
C THR A 168 5.94 -13.69 0.96
N LEU A 169 6.26 -14.94 1.26
CA LEU A 169 5.67 -15.66 2.38
C LEU A 169 5.89 -14.93 3.73
N GLU A 170 7.03 -14.27 3.88
CA GLU A 170 7.33 -13.47 5.07
C GLU A 170 6.36 -12.29 5.25
N CYS A 171 5.87 -11.71 4.16
CA CYS A 171 4.83 -10.70 4.21
C CYS A 171 3.56 -11.24 4.90
N PHE A 172 3.14 -12.45 4.55
CA PHE A 172 1.96 -13.09 5.13
C PHE A 172 2.20 -13.54 6.58
N LYS A 173 3.34 -14.16 6.87
CA LYS A 173 3.72 -14.58 8.23
C LYS A 173 3.75 -13.39 9.19
N SER A 174 4.29 -12.25 8.78
CA SER A 174 4.34 -11.04 9.62
C SER A 174 2.95 -10.50 9.98
N ARG A 175 1.92 -10.94 9.28
CA ARG A 175 0.50 -10.61 9.52
C ARG A 175 -0.28 -11.75 10.17
N GLY A 176 0.46 -12.77 10.64
CA GLY A 176 -0.10 -13.90 11.40
C GLY A 176 -0.71 -15.00 10.53
N TYR A 177 -0.17 -15.18 9.30
CA TYR A 177 -0.56 -16.29 8.42
C TYR A 177 0.41 -17.43 8.49
#